data_acefb6e463ecb0876b33161dc614b5b6
#
_entry.id   acefb6e463ecb0876b33161dc614b5b6
#
_cell.length_a   1.000
_cell.length_b   1.000
_cell.length_c   1.000
_cell.angle_alpha   90.00
_cell.angle_beta   90.00
_cell.angle_gamma   90.00
#
_symmetry.space_group_name_H-M   'P 1'
#
loop_
_entity.id
_entity.type
_entity.pdbx_description
1 polymer ?
#
loop_
_entity_poly.entity_id
_entity_poly.type
_entity_poly.pdbx_seq_one_letter_code
_entity_poly.pdbx_strand_id
1 'polypeptide(L)'
;MTNDRSDFTQGNILKKLVSFMMPILGALILQAAYGAVDLLVVGRFGSTAGLSAVSTGSQVLNLVTFVVVQFAMGITVLIARYLGERRPEKIGAVIGGGAIVFTMISAVLFVIMVAFAHPISVLMQAPESAVSLTSSYVRICGGGIFFIVAYNLLSAIFRGLGDSKSPLLFVLVACFVYVIGDLVLVAGLHMDAAGAAIATVAAQALSVVFALILLVKMKLPFTITKKDFRLNVQCKRFLQIGLPLALQECLTQISFLALCAFVNRLGLEASSGYGVACKIVNFAMLVPSSLMQSMASFVSQNIGAGKKKRAKQSMFTGIGVGLAVGCVVFILVMFKGDMLAGIFSTDAEVISNAFDYLKGFAPETIVTAILFSMIGYFNGNNKTVWVMIQGLIQTLLVRLPLAYFMSIQPDANLTKIGLAAPVATVTGIILNVGFYIYLNRTENTPG
;
A
#
# COMPACT_ATOMS: atom_id res chain seq x y z
N MET A 1 8.99 -11.31 28.80
CA MET A 1 8.84 -9.84 28.98
C MET A 1 8.77 -9.25 27.60
N THR A 2 7.60 -8.84 27.14
CA THR A 2 7.41 -8.08 25.91
C THR A 2 8.17 -6.75 26.09
N ASN A 3 9.04 -6.44 25.14
CA ASN A 3 9.78 -5.18 25.15
C ASN A 3 8.77 -4.04 25.31
N ASP A 4 8.94 -3.14 26.26
CA ASP A 4 7.97 -2.05 26.58
C ASP A 4 7.54 -1.23 25.34
N ARG A 5 8.35 -1.27 24.28
CA ARG A 5 8.10 -0.60 23.01
C ARG A 5 7.01 -1.26 22.14
N SER A 6 6.80 -2.57 22.24
CA SER A 6 5.81 -3.33 21.44
C SER A 6 4.44 -3.45 22.13
N ASP A 7 4.31 -3.02 23.38
CA ASP A 7 3.05 -3.00 24.11
C ASP A 7 2.33 -1.65 23.90
N PHE A 8 1.31 -1.64 23.07
CA PHE A 8 0.47 -0.46 22.78
C PHE A 8 -0.62 -0.23 23.81
N THR A 9 -0.80 -1.14 24.75
CA THR A 9 -1.89 -1.05 25.73
C THR A 9 -1.59 -0.08 26.88
N GLN A 10 -0.35 0.41 26.99
CA GLN A 10 0.11 1.29 28.08
C GLN A 10 0.93 2.49 27.54
N GLY A 11 1.20 3.46 28.40
CA GLY A 11 2.03 4.61 28.10
C GLY A 11 1.36 5.66 27.19
N ASN A 12 2.14 6.65 26.74
CA ASN A 12 1.65 7.77 25.94
C ASN A 12 1.29 7.30 24.51
N ILE A 13 0.05 7.58 24.09
CA ILE A 13 -0.50 7.13 22.80
C ILE A 13 0.28 7.77 21.64
N LEU A 14 0.45 9.10 21.66
CA LEU A 14 1.13 9.85 20.60
C LEU A 14 2.55 9.33 20.38
N LYS A 15 3.33 9.22 21.46
CA LYS A 15 4.72 8.76 21.38
C LYS A 15 4.83 7.35 20.81
N LYS A 16 3.97 6.41 21.25
CA LYS A 16 3.99 5.02 20.79
C LYS A 16 3.49 4.90 19.35
N LEU A 17 2.42 5.62 18.99
CA LEU A 17 1.87 5.61 17.63
C LEU A 17 2.89 6.15 16.62
N VAL A 18 3.48 7.33 16.89
CA VAL A 18 4.47 7.96 16.01
C VAL A 18 5.74 7.09 15.94
N SER A 19 6.25 6.60 17.07
CA SER A 19 7.43 5.71 17.09
C SER A 19 7.23 4.41 16.30
N PHE A 20 6.00 3.90 16.22
CA PHE A 20 5.65 2.72 15.42
C PHE A 20 5.42 3.07 13.94
N MET A 21 4.83 4.23 13.66
CA MET A 21 4.54 4.71 12.31
C MET A 21 5.82 5.09 11.55
N MET A 22 6.79 5.74 12.19
CA MET A 22 7.99 6.26 11.50
C MET A 22 8.80 5.18 10.75
N PRO A 23 9.08 4.00 11.32
CA PRO A 23 9.75 2.94 10.55
C PRO A 23 8.89 2.40 9.39
N ILE A 24 7.56 2.36 9.52
CA ILE A 24 6.67 1.96 8.42
C ILE A 24 6.74 2.99 7.30
N LEU A 25 6.67 4.28 7.65
CA LEU A 25 6.84 5.37 6.68
C LEU A 25 8.20 5.30 5.99
N GLY A 26 9.28 5.08 6.76
CA GLY A 26 10.62 4.90 6.20
C GLY A 26 10.71 3.74 5.21
N ALA A 27 10.07 2.61 5.52
CA ALA A 27 10.00 1.47 4.62
C ALA A 27 9.25 1.80 3.32
N LEU A 28 8.11 2.51 3.40
CA LEU A 28 7.35 2.95 2.23
C LEU A 28 8.12 3.94 1.36
N ILE A 29 8.83 4.90 1.98
CA ILE A 29 9.69 5.85 1.25
C ILE A 29 10.81 5.11 0.51
N LEU A 30 11.48 4.17 1.17
CA LEU A 30 12.53 3.38 0.53
C LEU A 30 11.98 2.54 -0.64
N GLN A 31 10.80 1.94 -0.48
CA GLN A 31 10.12 1.20 -1.56
C GLN A 31 9.81 2.11 -2.76
N ALA A 32 9.32 3.31 -2.52
CA ALA A 32 9.09 4.28 -3.58
C ALA A 32 10.40 4.73 -4.25
N ALA A 33 11.46 4.91 -3.46
CA ALA A 33 12.76 5.35 -3.96
C ALA A 33 13.44 4.30 -4.85
N TYR A 34 13.47 3.03 -4.44
CA TYR A 34 14.12 2.02 -5.29
C TYR A 34 13.35 1.75 -6.59
N GLY A 35 12.01 1.86 -6.59
CA GLY A 35 11.26 1.80 -7.84
C GLY A 35 11.57 2.96 -8.80
N ALA A 36 11.96 4.14 -8.27
CA ALA A 36 12.45 5.24 -9.09
C ALA A 36 13.87 4.98 -9.62
N VAL A 37 14.75 4.36 -8.81
CA VAL A 37 16.12 4.00 -9.21
C VAL A 37 16.10 2.99 -10.36
N ASP A 38 15.22 2.00 -10.34
CA ASP A 38 15.02 1.03 -11.41
C ASP A 38 14.78 1.73 -12.77
N LEU A 39 13.80 2.64 -12.79
CA LEU A 39 13.52 3.41 -14.01
C LEU A 39 14.68 4.30 -14.44
N LEU A 40 15.47 4.84 -13.51
CA LEU A 40 16.65 5.64 -13.82
C LEU A 40 17.77 4.79 -14.41
N VAL A 41 18.05 3.61 -13.83
CA VAL A 41 19.12 2.72 -14.32
C VAL A 41 18.77 2.16 -15.69
N VAL A 42 17.55 1.64 -15.86
CA VAL A 42 17.10 1.13 -17.16
C VAL A 42 16.98 2.26 -18.20
N GLY A 43 16.53 3.44 -17.80
CA GLY A 43 16.43 4.60 -18.70
C GLY A 43 17.81 5.10 -19.18
N ARG A 44 18.86 4.93 -18.38
CA ARG A 44 20.22 5.40 -18.73
C ARG A 44 21.07 4.35 -19.45
N PHE A 45 20.90 3.08 -19.12
CA PHE A 45 21.76 1.99 -19.57
C PHE A 45 21.03 0.94 -20.41
N GLY A 46 19.69 0.91 -20.37
CA GLY A 46 18.86 0.02 -21.16
C GLY A 46 18.36 0.64 -22.46
N SER A 47 17.49 -0.10 -23.15
CA SER A 47 16.83 0.38 -24.36
C SER A 47 15.56 1.19 -24.03
N THR A 48 15.09 2.02 -24.98
CA THR A 48 13.80 2.72 -24.83
C THR A 48 12.63 1.73 -24.67
N ALA A 49 12.68 0.61 -25.40
CA ALA A 49 11.70 -0.47 -25.27
C ALA A 49 11.79 -1.14 -23.89
N GLY A 50 13.00 -1.32 -23.33
CA GLY A 50 13.22 -1.84 -21.99
C GLY A 50 12.70 -0.91 -20.91
N LEU A 51 12.92 0.39 -21.01
CA LEU A 51 12.35 1.39 -20.09
C LEU A 51 10.81 1.34 -20.09
N SER A 52 10.21 1.26 -21.28
CA SER A 52 8.75 1.11 -21.41
C SER A 52 8.27 -0.22 -20.79
N ALA A 53 9.02 -1.29 -20.99
CA ALA A 53 8.72 -2.61 -20.44
C ALA A 53 8.76 -2.64 -18.91
N VAL A 54 9.80 -2.05 -18.31
CA VAL A 54 9.91 -1.93 -16.84
C VAL A 54 8.80 -1.04 -16.29
N SER A 55 8.51 0.09 -16.93
CA SER A 55 7.43 0.99 -16.51
C SER A 55 6.08 0.29 -16.49
N THR A 56 5.75 -0.45 -17.56
CA THR A 56 4.46 -1.17 -17.66
C THR A 56 4.42 -2.41 -16.77
N GLY A 57 5.51 -3.19 -16.77
CA GLY A 57 5.61 -4.41 -15.96
C GLY A 57 5.58 -4.13 -14.46
N SER A 58 6.23 -3.05 -14.01
CA SER A 58 6.18 -2.64 -12.60
C SER A 58 4.79 -2.20 -12.14
N GLN A 59 3.94 -1.66 -13.02
CA GLN A 59 2.54 -1.36 -12.67
C GLN A 59 1.76 -2.65 -12.37
N VAL A 60 1.96 -3.72 -13.16
CA VAL A 60 1.36 -5.03 -12.87
C VAL A 60 1.82 -5.56 -11.52
N LEU A 61 3.14 -5.50 -11.26
CA LEU A 61 3.70 -5.96 -10.00
C LEU A 61 3.19 -5.14 -8.80
N ASN A 62 3.08 -3.83 -8.95
CA ASN A 62 2.54 -2.94 -7.93
C ASN A 62 1.08 -3.26 -7.58
N LEU A 63 0.23 -3.48 -8.60
CA LEU A 63 -1.16 -3.90 -8.40
C LEU A 63 -1.24 -5.18 -7.56
N VAL A 64 -0.49 -6.20 -7.95
CA VAL A 64 -0.43 -7.48 -7.22
C VAL A 64 0.08 -7.25 -5.78
N THR A 65 1.14 -6.47 -5.61
CA THR A 65 1.74 -6.19 -4.30
C THR A 65 0.76 -5.45 -3.38
N PHE A 66 0.06 -4.42 -3.88
CA PHE A 66 -0.93 -3.68 -3.08
C PHE A 66 -2.08 -4.58 -2.61
N VAL A 67 -2.60 -5.44 -3.48
CA VAL A 67 -3.64 -6.42 -3.12
C VAL A 67 -3.12 -7.39 -2.04
N VAL A 68 -1.91 -7.89 -2.19
CA VAL A 68 -1.27 -8.81 -1.21
C VAL A 68 -1.04 -8.12 0.13
N VAL A 69 -0.60 -6.84 0.15
CA VAL A 69 -0.40 -6.05 1.38
C VAL A 69 -1.71 -5.88 2.14
N GLN A 70 -2.79 -5.53 1.44
CA GLN A 70 -4.10 -5.37 2.07
C GLN A 70 -4.66 -6.71 2.56
N PHE A 71 -4.43 -7.79 1.82
CA PHE A 71 -4.78 -9.11 2.28
C PHE A 71 -3.99 -9.52 3.55
N ALA A 72 -2.69 -9.21 3.59
CA ALA A 72 -1.82 -9.48 4.73
C ALA A 72 -2.19 -8.64 5.97
N MET A 73 -2.93 -7.54 5.84
CA MET A 73 -3.46 -6.76 6.96
C MET A 73 -4.30 -7.63 7.90
N GLY A 74 -5.00 -8.65 7.38
CA GLY A 74 -5.72 -9.61 8.19
C GLY A 74 -4.84 -10.35 9.21
N ILE A 75 -3.63 -10.73 8.79
CA ILE A 75 -2.62 -11.35 9.68
C ILE A 75 -2.16 -10.35 10.74
N THR A 76 -1.82 -9.12 10.34
CA THR A 76 -1.39 -8.05 11.25
C THR A 76 -2.41 -7.80 12.35
N VAL A 77 -3.67 -7.61 11.97
CA VAL A 77 -4.79 -7.31 12.89
C VAL A 77 -5.04 -8.48 13.84
N LEU A 78 -5.02 -9.72 13.34
CA LEU A 78 -5.31 -10.90 14.16
C LEU A 78 -4.19 -11.20 15.16
N ILE A 79 -2.92 -11.07 14.76
CA ILE A 79 -1.78 -11.22 15.66
C ILE A 79 -1.81 -10.14 16.74
N ALA A 80 -1.99 -8.86 16.37
CA ALA A 80 -2.05 -7.75 17.32
C ALA A 80 -3.20 -7.95 18.32
N ARG A 81 -4.34 -8.49 17.87
CA ARG A 81 -5.47 -8.81 18.74
C ARG A 81 -5.13 -9.87 19.77
N TYR A 82 -4.51 -10.99 19.35
CA TYR A 82 -4.14 -12.07 20.28
C TYR A 82 -3.07 -11.64 21.27
N LEU A 83 -2.14 -10.76 20.88
CA LEU A 83 -1.22 -10.14 21.83
C LEU A 83 -1.97 -9.31 22.89
N GLY A 84 -2.94 -8.52 22.48
CA GLY A 84 -3.79 -7.75 23.39
C GLY A 84 -4.61 -8.63 24.33
N GLU A 85 -5.20 -9.71 23.82
CA GLU A 85 -5.95 -10.72 24.58
C GLU A 85 -5.07 -11.55 25.54
N ARG A 86 -3.74 -11.41 25.48
CA ARG A 86 -2.77 -12.25 26.20
C ARG A 86 -2.91 -13.74 25.87
N ARG A 87 -3.18 -14.06 24.61
CA ARG A 87 -3.32 -15.41 24.07
C ARG A 87 -2.27 -15.71 23.00
N PRO A 88 -0.96 -15.64 23.37
CA PRO A 88 0.12 -15.81 22.40
C PRO A 88 0.16 -17.21 21.77
N GLU A 89 -0.41 -18.21 22.44
CA GLU A 89 -0.49 -19.60 21.94
C GLU A 89 -1.26 -19.73 20.63
N LYS A 90 -2.15 -18.76 20.30
CA LYS A 90 -2.90 -18.75 19.04
C LYS A 90 -2.12 -18.16 17.87
N ILE A 91 -1.05 -17.43 18.15
CA ILE A 91 -0.29 -16.71 17.12
C ILE A 91 0.47 -17.70 16.23
N GLY A 92 1.01 -18.78 16.78
CA GLY A 92 1.63 -19.84 15.99
C GLY A 92 0.71 -20.38 14.89
N ALA A 93 -0.55 -20.67 15.24
CA ALA A 93 -1.55 -21.13 14.28
C ALA A 93 -1.95 -20.06 13.24
N VAL A 94 -1.90 -18.76 13.58
CA VAL A 94 -2.08 -17.68 12.59
C VAL A 94 -0.94 -17.64 11.60
N ILE A 95 0.30 -17.73 12.08
CA ILE A 95 1.51 -17.69 11.24
C ILE A 95 1.57 -18.93 10.33
N GLY A 96 1.40 -20.13 10.90
CA GLY A 96 1.43 -21.36 10.13
C GLY A 96 0.30 -21.47 9.10
N GLY A 97 -0.94 -21.15 9.50
CA GLY A 97 -2.07 -21.07 8.57
C GLY A 97 -1.88 -19.98 7.51
N GLY A 98 -1.32 -18.84 7.90
CA GLY A 98 -0.95 -17.76 6.99
C GLY A 98 0.05 -18.22 5.95
N ALA A 99 1.13 -18.90 6.35
CA ALA A 99 2.12 -19.43 5.43
C ALA A 99 1.48 -20.35 4.36
N ILE A 100 0.58 -21.24 4.74
CA ILE A 100 -0.13 -22.12 3.79
C ILE A 100 -1.00 -21.32 2.82
N VAL A 101 -1.86 -20.42 3.34
CA VAL A 101 -2.79 -19.63 2.50
C VAL A 101 -2.01 -18.71 1.55
N PHE A 102 -0.97 -18.04 2.02
CA PHE A 102 -0.15 -17.15 1.18
C PHE A 102 0.67 -17.95 0.15
N THR A 103 1.11 -19.17 0.46
CA THR A 103 1.72 -20.08 -0.53
C THR A 103 0.71 -20.46 -1.62
N MET A 104 -0.55 -20.76 -1.26
CA MET A 104 -1.62 -21.04 -2.23
C MET A 104 -1.90 -19.83 -3.13
N ILE A 105 -1.97 -18.62 -2.53
CA ILE A 105 -2.13 -17.37 -3.28
C ILE A 105 -0.94 -17.17 -4.23
N SER A 106 0.29 -17.40 -3.76
CA SER A 106 1.50 -17.32 -4.59
C SER A 106 1.44 -18.30 -5.77
N ALA A 107 0.96 -19.51 -5.55
CA ALA A 107 0.83 -20.50 -6.64
C ALA A 107 -0.19 -20.04 -7.69
N VAL A 108 -1.31 -19.47 -7.29
CA VAL A 108 -2.31 -18.91 -8.22
C VAL A 108 -1.73 -17.73 -8.98
N LEU A 109 -1.07 -16.78 -8.29
CA LEU A 109 -0.44 -15.63 -8.91
C LEU A 109 0.71 -16.04 -9.84
N PHE A 110 1.49 -17.05 -9.47
CA PHE A 110 2.53 -17.64 -10.33
C PHE A 110 1.94 -18.10 -11.65
N VAL A 111 0.88 -18.89 -11.61
CA VAL A 111 0.21 -19.39 -12.84
C VAL A 111 -0.31 -18.22 -13.66
N ILE A 112 -0.97 -17.25 -13.05
CA ILE A 112 -1.50 -16.06 -13.74
C ILE A 112 -0.38 -15.27 -14.40
N MET A 113 0.67 -14.90 -13.66
CA MET A 113 1.73 -14.02 -14.15
C MET A 113 2.65 -14.72 -15.16
N VAL A 114 2.88 -16.03 -15.02
CA VAL A 114 3.79 -16.77 -15.94
C VAL A 114 3.05 -17.22 -17.19
N ALA A 115 1.87 -17.84 -17.05
CA ALA A 115 1.11 -18.35 -18.19
C ALA A 115 0.44 -17.25 -19.01
N PHE A 116 -0.03 -16.17 -18.36
CA PHE A 116 -0.73 -15.07 -19.03
C PHE A 116 0.12 -13.79 -19.14
N ALA A 117 1.44 -13.87 -19.04
CA ALA A 117 2.33 -12.72 -19.14
C ALA A 117 2.10 -11.89 -20.41
N HIS A 118 1.98 -12.55 -21.58
CA HIS A 118 1.75 -11.88 -22.86
C HIS A 118 0.34 -11.22 -22.92
N PRO A 119 -0.77 -11.91 -22.64
CA PRO A 119 -2.09 -11.28 -22.55
C PRO A 119 -2.14 -10.10 -21.56
N ILE A 120 -1.47 -10.22 -20.42
CA ILE A 120 -1.39 -9.13 -19.44
C ILE A 120 -0.68 -7.91 -20.05
N SER A 121 0.44 -8.12 -20.73
CA SER A 121 1.21 -7.03 -21.35
C SER A 121 0.39 -6.32 -22.44
N VAL A 122 -0.37 -7.05 -23.24
CA VAL A 122 -1.28 -6.49 -24.24
C VAL A 122 -2.44 -5.74 -23.56
N LEU A 123 -3.04 -6.31 -22.51
CA LEU A 123 -4.11 -5.66 -21.74
C LEU A 123 -3.64 -4.34 -21.12
N MET A 124 -2.39 -4.28 -20.69
CA MET A 124 -1.74 -3.07 -20.15
C MET A 124 -1.36 -2.06 -21.25
N GLN A 125 -1.70 -2.35 -22.51
CA GLN A 125 -1.41 -1.48 -23.67
C GLN A 125 0.10 -1.16 -23.81
N ALA A 126 0.97 -2.15 -23.54
CA ALA A 126 2.38 -2.01 -23.79
C ALA A 126 2.61 -1.73 -25.30
N PRO A 127 3.50 -0.78 -25.68
CA PRO A 127 3.85 -0.54 -27.08
C PRO A 127 4.32 -1.83 -27.77
N GLU A 128 4.00 -2.03 -29.05
CA GLU A 128 4.32 -3.27 -29.79
C GLU A 128 5.81 -3.66 -29.66
N SER A 129 6.70 -2.66 -29.72
CA SER A 129 8.17 -2.86 -29.55
C SER A 129 8.57 -3.32 -28.14
N ALA A 130 7.73 -3.08 -27.13
CA ALA A 130 8.01 -3.39 -25.74
C ALA A 130 7.23 -4.60 -25.20
N VAL A 131 6.20 -5.10 -25.90
CA VAL A 131 5.33 -6.21 -25.43
C VAL A 131 6.13 -7.44 -25.03
N SER A 132 7.12 -7.83 -25.85
CA SER A 132 7.96 -9.01 -25.56
C SER A 132 8.79 -8.82 -24.29
N LEU A 133 9.41 -7.66 -24.12
CA LEU A 133 10.21 -7.32 -22.94
C LEU A 133 9.32 -7.17 -21.69
N THR A 134 8.13 -6.56 -21.81
CA THR A 134 7.15 -6.47 -20.73
C THR A 134 6.69 -7.87 -20.30
N SER A 135 6.39 -8.76 -21.25
CA SER A 135 6.02 -10.15 -20.97
C SER A 135 7.13 -10.90 -20.25
N SER A 136 8.39 -10.68 -20.64
CA SER A 136 9.55 -11.27 -19.99
C SER A 136 9.71 -10.75 -18.56
N TYR A 137 9.55 -9.44 -18.34
CA TYR A 137 9.58 -8.81 -17.02
C TYR A 137 8.49 -9.41 -16.10
N VAL A 138 7.24 -9.43 -16.56
CA VAL A 138 6.10 -9.99 -15.81
C VAL A 138 6.31 -11.48 -15.52
N ARG A 139 6.84 -12.24 -16.46
CA ARG A 139 7.13 -13.67 -16.29
C ARG A 139 8.22 -13.95 -15.26
N ILE A 140 9.31 -13.17 -15.28
CA ILE A 140 10.41 -13.29 -14.31
C ILE A 140 9.92 -12.91 -12.91
N CYS A 141 9.22 -11.79 -12.76
CA CYS A 141 8.62 -11.38 -11.49
C CYS A 141 7.57 -12.40 -11.01
N GLY A 142 6.78 -12.97 -11.92
CA GLY A 142 5.86 -14.04 -11.63
C GLY A 142 6.56 -15.32 -11.14
N GLY A 143 7.72 -15.67 -11.73
CA GLY A 143 8.57 -16.76 -11.25
C GLY A 143 9.04 -16.55 -9.80
N GLY A 144 9.31 -15.29 -9.43
CA GLY A 144 9.72 -14.88 -8.08
C GLY A 144 8.59 -14.50 -7.13
N ILE A 145 7.33 -14.63 -7.52
CA ILE A 145 6.18 -14.13 -6.74
C ILE A 145 6.10 -14.71 -5.33
N PHE A 146 6.57 -15.92 -5.13
CA PHE A 146 6.65 -16.56 -3.82
C PHE A 146 7.47 -15.73 -2.83
N PHE A 147 8.59 -15.14 -3.26
CA PHE A 147 9.41 -14.28 -2.40
C PHE A 147 8.72 -12.96 -2.10
N ILE A 148 8.06 -12.37 -3.11
CA ILE A 148 7.33 -11.09 -2.95
C ILE A 148 6.18 -11.26 -1.96
N VAL A 149 5.41 -12.33 -2.08
CA VAL A 149 4.30 -12.64 -1.18
C VAL A 149 4.80 -13.01 0.22
N ALA A 150 5.85 -13.81 0.32
CA ALA A 150 6.47 -14.17 1.61
C ALA A 150 7.03 -12.95 2.35
N TYR A 151 7.68 -12.02 1.64
CA TYR A 151 8.15 -10.75 2.21
C TYR A 151 6.99 -9.95 2.84
N ASN A 152 5.86 -9.82 2.12
CA ASN A 152 4.70 -9.08 2.62
C ASN A 152 4.04 -9.78 3.82
N LEU A 153 3.95 -11.11 3.80
CA LEU A 153 3.48 -11.90 4.94
C LEU A 153 4.37 -11.70 6.17
N LEU A 154 5.70 -11.81 6.02
CA LEU A 154 6.64 -11.61 7.13
C LEU A 154 6.55 -10.18 7.68
N SER A 155 6.49 -9.17 6.81
CA SER A 155 6.28 -7.78 7.21
C SER A 155 4.98 -7.60 8.00
N ALA A 156 3.91 -8.27 7.60
CA ALA A 156 2.63 -8.24 8.30
C ALA A 156 2.70 -8.92 9.68
N ILE A 157 3.43 -10.03 9.79
CA ILE A 157 3.66 -10.73 11.06
C ILE A 157 4.41 -9.81 12.04
N PHE A 158 5.52 -9.20 11.62
CA PHE A 158 6.29 -8.29 12.48
C PHE A 158 5.46 -7.07 12.91
N ARG A 159 4.70 -6.45 12.00
CA ARG A 159 3.79 -5.34 12.36
C ARG A 159 2.71 -5.79 13.35
N GLY A 160 2.17 -6.99 13.19
CA GLY A 160 1.22 -7.58 14.13
C GLY A 160 1.81 -7.80 15.52
N LEU A 161 3.10 -8.17 15.60
CA LEU A 161 3.86 -8.32 16.83
C LEU A 161 4.26 -6.97 17.47
N GLY A 162 3.93 -5.84 16.84
CA GLY A 162 4.28 -4.50 17.32
C GLY A 162 5.72 -4.10 16.98
N ASP A 163 6.38 -4.81 16.07
CA ASP A 163 7.70 -4.48 15.57
C ASP A 163 7.62 -3.91 14.15
N SER A 164 7.83 -2.62 14.01
CA SER A 164 7.92 -1.92 12.72
C SER A 164 9.35 -1.70 12.24
N LYS A 165 10.35 -1.91 13.11
CA LYS A 165 11.76 -1.68 12.78
C LYS A 165 12.33 -2.82 11.94
N SER A 166 11.99 -4.06 12.26
CA SER A 166 12.45 -5.21 11.49
C SER A 166 12.00 -5.15 10.02
N PRO A 167 10.73 -4.85 9.68
CA PRO A 167 10.34 -4.60 8.30
C PRO A 167 11.15 -3.50 7.60
N LEU A 168 11.47 -2.40 8.28
CA LEU A 168 12.35 -1.36 7.72
C LEU A 168 13.74 -1.91 7.38
N LEU A 169 14.32 -2.75 8.25
CA LEU A 169 15.63 -3.37 7.99
C LEU A 169 15.59 -4.31 6.78
N PHE A 170 14.48 -5.06 6.58
CA PHE A 170 14.34 -5.91 5.38
C PHE A 170 14.34 -5.07 4.11
N VAL A 171 13.60 -3.94 4.12
CA VAL A 171 13.55 -3.02 2.98
C VAL A 171 14.91 -2.40 2.71
N LEU A 172 15.67 -2.03 3.76
CA LEU A 172 17.03 -1.52 3.60
C LEU A 172 17.94 -2.54 2.90
N VAL A 173 17.92 -3.79 3.34
CA VAL A 173 18.69 -4.87 2.70
C VAL A 173 18.22 -5.07 1.26
N ALA A 174 16.90 -5.10 1.02
CA ALA A 174 16.35 -5.20 -0.33
C ALA A 174 16.85 -4.06 -1.22
N CYS A 175 16.78 -2.81 -0.74
CA CYS A 175 17.18 -1.62 -1.48
C CYS A 175 18.66 -1.72 -1.93
N PHE A 176 19.55 -2.13 -1.02
CA PHE A 176 20.97 -2.32 -1.35
C PHE A 176 21.17 -3.35 -2.44
N VAL A 177 20.55 -4.52 -2.29
CA VAL A 177 20.68 -5.62 -3.26
C VAL A 177 20.06 -5.25 -4.59
N TYR A 178 18.96 -4.52 -4.56
CA TYR A 178 18.23 -4.02 -5.72
C TYR A 178 19.10 -3.09 -6.55
N VAL A 179 19.64 -2.03 -5.92
CA VAL A 179 20.50 -1.05 -6.62
C VAL A 179 21.76 -1.71 -7.20
N ILE A 180 22.41 -2.59 -6.43
CA ILE A 180 23.59 -3.32 -6.91
C ILE A 180 23.19 -4.27 -8.05
N GLY A 181 22.09 -4.98 -7.91
CA GLY A 181 21.56 -5.89 -8.92
C GLY A 181 21.27 -5.18 -10.24
N ASP A 182 20.59 -4.03 -10.18
CA ASP A 182 20.32 -3.20 -11.38
C ASP A 182 21.61 -2.72 -12.05
N LEU A 183 22.58 -2.21 -11.28
CA LEU A 183 23.84 -1.77 -11.83
C LEU A 183 24.63 -2.91 -12.47
N VAL A 184 24.63 -4.09 -11.86
CA VAL A 184 25.36 -5.26 -12.40
C VAL A 184 24.63 -5.85 -13.61
N LEU A 185 23.32 -6.09 -13.49
CA LEU A 185 22.57 -6.82 -14.52
C LEU A 185 22.16 -5.92 -15.69
N VAL A 186 21.75 -4.69 -15.42
CA VAL A 186 21.30 -3.76 -16.47
C VAL A 186 22.48 -2.98 -17.06
N ALA A 187 23.30 -2.32 -16.22
CA ALA A 187 24.40 -1.50 -16.71
C ALA A 187 25.63 -2.33 -17.09
N GLY A 188 25.97 -3.40 -16.34
CA GLY A 188 27.13 -4.24 -16.58
C GLY A 188 26.92 -5.34 -17.63
N LEU A 189 25.83 -6.11 -17.46
CA LEU A 189 25.54 -7.26 -18.35
C LEU A 189 24.55 -6.93 -19.48
N HIS A 190 24.05 -5.70 -19.56
CA HIS A 190 23.10 -5.22 -20.57
C HIS A 190 21.84 -6.10 -20.73
N MET A 191 21.32 -6.63 -19.62
CA MET A 191 20.16 -7.52 -19.63
C MET A 191 18.82 -6.76 -19.73
N ASP A 192 18.86 -5.41 -19.82
CA ASP A 192 17.68 -4.55 -20.00
C ASP A 192 16.55 -4.85 -18.98
N ALA A 193 15.29 -4.90 -19.39
CA ALA A 193 14.14 -5.18 -18.52
C ALA A 193 14.22 -6.53 -17.78
N ALA A 194 14.85 -7.54 -18.38
CA ALA A 194 15.04 -8.83 -17.71
C ALA A 194 16.00 -8.72 -16.53
N GLY A 195 17.06 -7.90 -16.65
CA GLY A 195 17.99 -7.63 -15.55
C GLY A 195 17.30 -6.97 -14.35
N ALA A 196 16.48 -5.95 -14.60
CA ALA A 196 15.68 -5.27 -13.59
C ALA A 196 14.70 -6.23 -12.87
N ALA A 197 14.02 -7.11 -13.63
CA ALA A 197 13.13 -8.11 -13.04
C ALA A 197 13.89 -9.12 -12.14
N ILE A 198 15.06 -9.58 -12.55
CA ILE A 198 15.90 -10.49 -11.76
C ILE A 198 16.41 -9.79 -10.50
N ALA A 199 16.86 -8.53 -10.60
CA ALA A 199 17.29 -7.73 -9.45
C ALA A 199 16.15 -7.59 -8.41
N THR A 200 14.94 -7.31 -8.89
CA THR A 200 13.74 -7.24 -8.03
C THR A 200 13.51 -8.55 -7.27
N VAL A 201 13.49 -9.68 -7.98
CA VAL A 201 13.23 -11.00 -7.36
C VAL A 201 14.37 -11.37 -6.40
N ALA A 202 15.63 -11.15 -6.76
CA ALA A 202 16.78 -11.44 -5.91
C ALA A 202 16.77 -10.62 -4.61
N ALA A 203 16.43 -9.31 -4.70
CA ALA A 203 16.32 -8.43 -3.55
C ALA A 203 15.21 -8.90 -2.60
N GLN A 204 14.06 -9.29 -3.13
CA GLN A 204 12.95 -9.83 -2.32
C GLN A 204 13.32 -11.17 -1.68
N ALA A 205 13.96 -12.08 -2.42
CA ALA A 205 14.41 -13.37 -1.90
C ALA A 205 15.39 -13.19 -0.72
N LEU A 206 16.38 -12.31 -0.88
CA LEU A 206 17.35 -12.05 0.19
C LEU A 206 16.68 -11.41 1.42
N SER A 207 15.71 -10.50 1.20
CA SER A 207 14.91 -9.92 2.29
C SER A 207 14.11 -10.95 3.05
N VAL A 208 13.53 -11.94 2.35
CA VAL A 208 12.81 -13.06 2.99
C VAL A 208 13.76 -13.88 3.86
N VAL A 209 14.94 -14.23 3.34
CA VAL A 209 15.94 -14.97 4.11
C VAL A 209 16.34 -14.18 5.36
N PHE A 210 16.62 -12.89 5.23
CA PHE A 210 16.97 -12.04 6.35
C PHE A 210 15.83 -11.91 7.38
N ALA A 211 14.60 -11.75 6.91
CA ALA A 211 13.41 -11.70 7.75
C ALA A 211 13.19 -13.00 8.52
N LEU A 212 13.39 -14.16 7.90
CA LEU A 212 13.29 -15.46 8.56
C LEU A 212 14.39 -15.63 9.63
N ILE A 213 15.62 -15.22 9.34
CA ILE A 213 16.71 -15.24 10.33
C ILE A 213 16.35 -14.39 11.54
N LEU A 214 15.81 -13.18 11.32
CA LEU A 214 15.38 -12.33 12.44
C LEU A 214 14.21 -12.94 13.22
N LEU A 215 13.22 -13.51 12.52
CA LEU A 215 12.08 -14.16 13.18
C LEU A 215 12.52 -15.32 14.08
N VAL A 216 13.44 -16.16 13.61
CA VAL A 216 13.99 -17.29 14.39
C VAL A 216 14.82 -16.82 15.58
N LYS A 217 15.60 -15.74 15.41
CA LYS A 217 16.42 -15.16 16.50
C LYS A 217 15.60 -14.39 17.54
N MET A 218 14.39 -14.00 17.20
CA MET A 218 13.51 -13.25 18.09
C MET A 218 13.01 -14.15 19.22
N LYS A 219 13.11 -13.68 20.47
CA LYS A 219 12.49 -14.37 21.61
C LYS A 219 10.98 -14.17 21.57
N LEU A 220 10.29 -15.02 20.83
CA LEU A 220 8.84 -14.98 20.69
C LEU A 220 8.17 -15.47 22.00
N PRO A 221 7.05 -14.85 22.41
CA PRO A 221 6.28 -15.31 23.58
C PRO A 221 5.43 -16.57 23.29
N PHE A 222 5.63 -17.21 22.15
CA PHE A 222 4.94 -18.42 21.68
C PHE A 222 5.89 -19.30 20.87
N THR A 223 5.51 -20.55 20.68
CA THR A 223 6.25 -21.52 19.86
C THR A 223 5.48 -21.76 18.56
N ILE A 224 6.22 -21.83 17.46
CA ILE A 224 5.68 -22.26 16.17
C ILE A 224 6.03 -23.74 16.01
N THR A 225 5.01 -24.58 15.86
CA THR A 225 5.15 -26.03 15.72
C THR A 225 4.78 -26.48 14.30
N LYS A 226 5.26 -27.65 13.89
CA LYS A 226 4.87 -28.24 12.59
C LYS A 226 3.34 -28.42 12.46
N LYS A 227 2.63 -28.59 13.59
CA LYS A 227 1.17 -28.73 13.63
C LYS A 227 0.43 -27.44 13.26
N ASP A 228 1.07 -26.29 13.36
CA ASP A 228 0.49 -24.99 13.02
C ASP A 228 0.41 -24.79 11.50
N PHE A 229 1.29 -25.45 10.73
CA PHE A 229 1.32 -25.39 9.27
C PHE A 229 0.24 -26.27 8.65
N ARG A 230 -1.02 -25.88 8.85
CA ARG A 230 -2.22 -26.49 8.27
C ARG A 230 -3.34 -25.47 8.12
N LEU A 231 -4.30 -25.77 7.28
CA LEU A 231 -5.54 -24.99 7.24
C LEU A 231 -6.29 -25.17 8.57
N ASN A 232 -6.51 -24.09 9.26
CA ASN A 232 -7.10 -24.05 10.60
C ASN A 232 -8.13 -22.93 10.73
N VAL A 233 -8.82 -22.84 11.86
CA VAL A 233 -9.85 -21.84 12.12
C VAL A 233 -9.30 -20.39 12.01
N GLN A 234 -8.01 -20.19 12.26
CA GLN A 234 -7.40 -18.87 12.15
C GLN A 234 -7.35 -18.40 10.69
N CYS A 235 -7.21 -19.33 9.73
CA CYS A 235 -7.27 -19.00 8.31
C CYS A 235 -8.59 -18.31 7.94
N LYS A 236 -9.72 -18.86 8.39
CA LYS A 236 -11.04 -18.24 8.18
C LYS A 236 -11.09 -16.84 8.79
N ARG A 237 -10.53 -16.64 9.99
CA ARG A 237 -10.55 -15.36 10.70
C ARG A 237 -9.76 -14.27 10.00
N PHE A 238 -8.50 -14.53 9.62
CA PHE A 238 -7.73 -13.51 8.91
C PHE A 238 -8.21 -13.30 7.46
N LEU A 239 -8.78 -14.32 6.82
CA LEU A 239 -9.42 -14.18 5.51
C LEU A 239 -10.64 -13.25 5.58
N GLN A 240 -11.47 -13.38 6.60
CA GLN A 240 -12.62 -12.49 6.82
C GLN A 240 -12.21 -11.02 7.00
N ILE A 241 -10.99 -10.76 7.48
CA ILE A 241 -10.43 -9.41 7.63
C ILE A 241 -9.76 -8.96 6.34
N GLY A 242 -8.89 -9.79 5.78
CA GLY A 242 -8.03 -9.42 4.66
C GLY A 242 -8.70 -9.42 3.29
N LEU A 243 -9.63 -10.35 3.06
CA LEU A 243 -10.29 -10.48 1.75
C LEU A 243 -11.13 -9.24 1.36
N PRO A 244 -11.95 -8.65 2.25
CA PRO A 244 -12.65 -7.41 1.95
C PRO A 244 -11.70 -6.27 1.59
N LEU A 245 -10.58 -6.13 2.30
CA LEU A 245 -9.58 -5.09 2.04
C LEU A 245 -8.86 -5.31 0.71
N ALA A 246 -8.50 -6.54 0.39
CA ALA A 246 -7.88 -6.89 -0.89
C ALA A 246 -8.82 -6.61 -2.07
N LEU A 247 -10.10 -6.95 -1.94
CA LEU A 247 -11.11 -6.66 -2.96
C LEU A 247 -11.31 -5.16 -3.14
N GLN A 248 -11.40 -4.40 -2.05
CA GLN A 248 -11.46 -2.94 -2.11
C GLN A 248 -10.25 -2.35 -2.84
N GLU A 249 -9.05 -2.82 -2.52
CA GLU A 249 -7.81 -2.34 -3.15
C GLU A 249 -7.80 -2.62 -4.65
N CYS A 250 -8.15 -3.85 -5.05
CA CYS A 250 -8.24 -4.23 -6.46
C CYS A 250 -9.17 -3.29 -7.24
N LEU A 251 -10.36 -3.00 -6.71
CA LEU A 251 -11.33 -2.11 -7.34
C LEU A 251 -10.87 -0.63 -7.33
N THR A 252 -10.13 -0.23 -6.29
CA THR A 252 -9.50 1.10 -6.23
C THR A 252 -8.47 1.26 -7.34
N GLN A 253 -7.61 0.27 -7.56
CA GLN A 253 -6.61 0.29 -8.65
C GLN A 253 -7.28 0.34 -10.04
N ILE A 254 -8.35 -0.42 -10.25
CA ILE A 254 -9.15 -0.35 -11.48
C ILE A 254 -9.73 1.04 -11.68
N SER A 255 -10.17 1.72 -10.62
CA SER A 255 -10.68 3.08 -10.70
C SER A 255 -9.64 4.11 -11.12
N PHE A 256 -8.38 3.92 -10.71
CA PHE A 256 -7.28 4.77 -11.17
C PHE A 256 -7.03 4.62 -12.68
N LEU A 257 -7.12 3.39 -13.21
CA LEU A 257 -7.01 3.15 -14.65
C LEU A 257 -8.16 3.84 -15.43
N ALA A 258 -9.39 3.77 -14.91
CA ALA A 258 -10.52 4.47 -15.50
C ALA A 258 -10.34 6.00 -15.49
N LEU A 259 -9.83 6.55 -14.38
CA LEU A 259 -9.53 7.98 -14.29
C LEU A 259 -8.45 8.40 -15.30
N CYS A 260 -7.41 7.60 -15.49
CA CYS A 260 -6.40 7.81 -16.51
C CYS A 260 -7.03 7.86 -17.93
N ALA A 261 -7.95 6.94 -18.22
CA ALA A 261 -8.68 6.93 -19.50
C ALA A 261 -9.54 8.20 -19.72
N PHE A 262 -10.12 8.77 -18.65
CA PHE A 262 -10.88 10.03 -18.75
C PHE A 262 -9.95 11.21 -19.03
N VAL A 263 -8.80 11.27 -18.38
CA VAL A 263 -7.80 12.34 -18.58
C VAL A 263 -7.19 12.26 -19.99
N ASN A 264 -6.96 11.06 -20.52
CA ASN A 264 -6.38 10.87 -21.85
C ASN A 264 -7.24 11.49 -22.99
N ARG A 265 -8.55 11.70 -22.74
CA ARG A 265 -9.44 12.39 -23.70
C ARG A 265 -9.16 13.88 -23.81
N LEU A 266 -8.47 14.47 -22.83
CA LEU A 266 -8.14 15.90 -22.82
C LEU A 266 -6.88 16.24 -23.63
N GLY A 267 -6.18 15.22 -24.18
CA GLY A 267 -5.00 15.40 -25.00
C GLY A 267 -3.72 14.91 -24.36
N LEU A 268 -2.64 14.97 -25.14
CA LEU A 268 -1.34 14.39 -24.77
C LEU A 268 -0.70 15.13 -23.59
N GLU A 269 -0.74 16.46 -23.60
CA GLU A 269 -0.15 17.31 -22.56
C GLU A 269 -0.86 17.12 -21.22
N ALA A 270 -2.20 17.03 -21.23
CA ALA A 270 -3.01 16.74 -20.05
C ALA A 270 -2.71 15.34 -19.49
N SER A 271 -2.61 14.34 -20.36
CA SER A 271 -2.25 12.95 -19.98
C SER A 271 -0.85 12.88 -19.35
N SER A 272 0.13 13.55 -19.96
CA SER A 272 1.50 13.62 -19.47
C SER A 272 1.58 14.36 -18.13
N GLY A 273 0.89 15.49 -18.01
CA GLY A 273 0.78 16.25 -16.76
C GLY A 273 0.14 15.44 -15.63
N TYR A 274 -0.95 14.73 -15.92
CA TYR A 274 -1.57 13.82 -14.96
C TYR A 274 -0.61 12.71 -14.50
N GLY A 275 0.16 12.13 -15.43
CA GLY A 275 1.17 11.11 -15.10
C GLY A 275 2.23 11.62 -14.13
N VAL A 276 2.70 12.86 -14.30
CA VAL A 276 3.62 13.54 -13.37
C VAL A 276 2.94 13.79 -12.01
N ALA A 277 1.70 14.32 -12.05
CA ALA A 277 0.94 14.57 -10.82
C ALA A 277 0.72 13.29 -10.00
N CYS A 278 0.41 12.15 -10.65
CA CYS A 278 0.25 10.87 -9.97
C CYS A 278 1.49 10.43 -9.20
N LYS A 279 2.70 10.72 -9.70
CA LYS A 279 3.94 10.41 -8.95
C LYS A 279 4.02 11.22 -7.67
N ILE A 280 3.68 12.51 -7.71
CA ILE A 280 3.66 13.40 -6.53
C ILE A 280 2.58 12.94 -5.54
N VAL A 281 1.38 12.61 -6.03
CA VAL A 281 0.27 12.08 -5.24
C VAL A 281 0.68 10.81 -4.50
N ASN A 282 1.35 9.87 -5.18
CA ASN A 282 1.81 8.64 -4.55
C ASN A 282 2.76 8.91 -3.37
N PHE A 283 3.69 9.86 -3.50
CA PHE A 283 4.54 10.27 -2.38
C PHE A 283 3.75 10.93 -1.25
N ALA A 284 2.79 11.81 -1.58
CA ALA A 284 1.93 12.45 -0.58
C ALA A 284 1.10 11.43 0.23
N MET A 285 0.70 10.33 -0.39
CA MET A 285 -0.10 9.27 0.24
C MET A 285 0.69 8.32 1.15
N LEU A 286 2.03 8.38 1.18
CA LEU A 286 2.84 7.49 2.04
C LEU A 286 2.58 7.73 3.52
N VAL A 287 2.40 8.98 3.94
CA VAL A 287 2.13 9.33 5.34
C VAL A 287 0.77 8.82 5.81
N PRO A 288 -0.36 9.11 5.13
CA PRO A 288 -1.65 8.54 5.47
C PRO A 288 -1.64 7.01 5.49
N SER A 289 -0.98 6.37 4.52
CA SER A 289 -0.88 4.91 4.43
C SER A 289 -0.12 4.29 5.61
N SER A 290 0.99 4.91 6.03
CA SER A 290 1.74 4.47 7.20
C SER A 290 0.95 4.64 8.50
N LEU A 291 0.17 5.72 8.60
CA LEU A 291 -0.71 5.99 9.73
C LEU A 291 -1.84 4.97 9.81
N MET A 292 -2.50 4.66 8.70
CA MET A 292 -3.55 3.63 8.62
C MET A 292 -3.04 2.25 9.08
N GLN A 293 -1.88 1.81 8.57
CA GLN A 293 -1.29 0.53 8.93
C GLN A 293 -0.90 0.47 10.41
N SER A 294 -0.35 1.55 10.94
CA SER A 294 0.03 1.67 12.35
C SER A 294 -1.19 1.66 13.26
N MET A 295 -2.23 2.39 12.86
CA MET A 295 -3.49 2.49 13.58
C MET A 295 -4.18 1.13 13.67
N ALA A 296 -4.21 0.35 12.57
CA ALA A 296 -4.84 -0.97 12.57
C ALA A 296 -4.21 -1.92 13.61
N SER A 297 -2.88 -1.96 13.69
CA SER A 297 -2.16 -2.77 14.69
C SER A 297 -2.39 -2.24 16.12
N PHE A 298 -2.24 -0.92 16.33
CA PHE A 298 -2.41 -0.26 17.62
C PHE A 298 -3.80 -0.47 18.20
N VAL A 299 -4.84 -0.22 17.38
CA VAL A 299 -6.25 -0.39 17.78
C VAL A 299 -6.55 -1.84 18.06
N SER A 300 -6.12 -2.78 17.20
CA SER A 300 -6.41 -4.20 17.37
C SER A 300 -5.85 -4.75 18.68
N GLN A 301 -4.64 -4.35 19.06
CA GLN A 301 -4.04 -4.75 20.34
C GLN A 301 -4.81 -4.17 21.55
N ASN A 302 -5.23 -2.91 21.46
CA ASN A 302 -6.03 -2.28 22.52
C ASN A 302 -7.43 -2.89 22.66
N ILE A 303 -8.08 -3.21 21.56
CA ILE A 303 -9.37 -3.90 21.56
C ILE A 303 -9.24 -5.32 22.15
N GLY A 304 -8.18 -6.05 21.77
CA GLY A 304 -7.87 -7.36 22.37
C GLY A 304 -7.67 -7.28 23.88
N ALA A 305 -7.04 -6.20 24.36
CA ALA A 305 -6.84 -5.95 25.79
C ALA A 305 -8.09 -5.38 26.52
N GLY A 306 -9.24 -5.25 25.86
CA GLY A 306 -10.45 -4.66 26.42
C GLY A 306 -10.40 -3.13 26.58
N LYS A 307 -9.34 -2.46 26.11
CA LYS A 307 -9.10 -1.01 26.29
C LYS A 307 -9.75 -0.18 25.17
N LYS A 308 -11.08 -0.33 24.98
CA LYS A 308 -11.84 0.36 23.94
C LYS A 308 -11.68 1.89 23.95
N LYS A 309 -11.67 2.50 25.15
CA LYS A 309 -11.48 3.96 25.30
C LYS A 309 -10.14 4.40 24.73
N ARG A 310 -9.06 3.63 24.99
CA ARG A 310 -7.73 3.91 24.48
C ARG A 310 -7.64 3.73 22.96
N ALA A 311 -8.32 2.73 22.40
CA ALA A 311 -8.45 2.56 20.97
C ALA A 311 -9.15 3.75 20.29
N LYS A 312 -10.22 4.29 20.89
CA LYS A 312 -10.89 5.51 20.40
C LYS A 312 -9.98 6.74 20.51
N GLN A 313 -9.28 6.91 21.61
CA GLN A 313 -8.32 8.00 21.78
C GLN A 313 -7.18 7.94 20.76
N SER A 314 -6.70 6.74 20.41
CA SER A 314 -5.66 6.59 19.39
C SER A 314 -6.12 7.05 18.01
N MET A 315 -7.39 6.82 17.65
CA MET A 315 -7.97 7.32 16.39
C MET A 315 -7.91 8.85 16.33
N PHE A 316 -8.36 9.54 17.38
CA PHE A 316 -8.31 11.01 17.41
C PHE A 316 -6.88 11.54 17.43
N THR A 317 -5.97 10.86 18.15
CA THR A 317 -4.54 11.20 18.11
C THR A 317 -3.97 11.05 16.70
N GLY A 318 -4.33 9.97 16.00
CA GLY A 318 -3.93 9.73 14.61
C GLY A 318 -4.46 10.80 13.66
N ILE A 319 -5.72 11.20 13.82
CA ILE A 319 -6.31 12.32 13.07
C ILE A 319 -5.48 13.59 13.29
N GLY A 320 -5.15 13.93 14.54
CA GLY A 320 -4.35 15.11 14.87
C GLY A 320 -2.96 15.10 14.23
N VAL A 321 -2.25 13.97 14.32
CA VAL A 321 -0.93 13.80 13.69
C VAL A 321 -1.04 13.89 12.16
N GLY A 322 -2.01 13.20 11.60
CA GLY A 322 -2.24 13.20 10.15
C GLY A 322 -2.62 14.58 9.62
N LEU A 323 -3.48 15.34 10.32
CA LEU A 323 -3.85 16.70 9.96
C LEU A 323 -2.64 17.64 9.98
N ALA A 324 -1.79 17.55 11.01
CA ALA A 324 -0.58 18.40 11.10
C ALA A 324 0.33 18.17 9.88
N VAL A 325 0.56 16.92 9.48
CA VAL A 325 1.37 16.61 8.30
C VAL A 325 0.61 16.93 7.01
N GLY A 326 -0.68 16.62 6.94
CA GLY A 326 -1.54 16.89 5.79
C GLY A 326 -1.59 18.38 5.43
N CYS A 327 -1.66 19.26 6.44
CA CYS A 327 -1.60 20.72 6.23
C CYS A 327 -0.24 21.17 5.65
N VAL A 328 0.87 20.59 6.09
CA VAL A 328 2.19 20.90 5.52
C VAL A 328 2.26 20.44 4.06
N VAL A 329 1.80 19.21 3.77
CA VAL A 329 1.78 18.69 2.40
C VAL A 329 0.82 19.50 1.51
N PHE A 330 -0.34 19.92 2.05
CA PHE A 330 -1.28 20.80 1.36
C PHE A 330 -0.60 22.10 0.91
N ILE A 331 0.10 22.77 1.83
CA ILE A 331 0.81 24.03 1.52
C ILE A 331 1.86 23.79 0.43
N LEU A 332 2.63 22.70 0.53
CA LEU A 332 3.65 22.36 -0.48
C LEU A 332 3.03 22.08 -1.85
N VAL A 333 1.98 21.25 -1.91
CA VAL A 333 1.32 20.87 -3.16
C VAL A 333 0.59 22.07 -3.79
N MET A 334 -0.11 22.88 -2.98
CA MET A 334 -0.92 24.00 -3.45
C MET A 334 -0.09 25.18 -3.96
N PHE A 335 1.05 25.48 -3.28
CA PHE A 335 1.85 26.68 -3.56
C PHE A 335 3.18 26.40 -4.25
N LYS A 336 3.63 25.13 -4.29
CA LYS A 336 4.90 24.71 -4.89
C LYS A 336 4.76 23.47 -5.76
N GLY A 337 3.54 23.15 -6.19
CA GLY A 337 3.27 21.98 -7.03
C GLY A 337 3.94 22.05 -8.39
N ASP A 338 4.14 23.25 -8.94
CA ASP A 338 4.92 23.52 -10.16
C ASP A 338 6.39 23.08 -9.99
N MET A 339 7.02 23.50 -8.88
CA MET A 339 8.39 23.12 -8.55
C MET A 339 8.52 21.59 -8.32
N LEU A 340 7.52 20.98 -7.67
CA LEU A 340 7.48 19.52 -7.50
C LEU A 340 7.33 18.79 -8.83
N ALA A 341 6.50 19.30 -9.75
CA ALA A 341 6.33 18.76 -11.08
C ALA A 341 7.60 18.92 -11.94
N GLY A 342 8.32 20.03 -11.76
CA GLY A 342 9.61 20.30 -12.40
C GLY A 342 10.73 19.31 -12.06
N ILE A 343 10.59 18.54 -10.96
CA ILE A 343 11.52 17.43 -10.65
C ILE A 343 11.36 16.29 -11.67
N PHE A 344 10.16 16.10 -12.22
CA PHE A 344 9.82 14.96 -13.08
C PHE A 344 9.71 15.31 -14.57
N SER A 345 9.60 16.61 -14.93
CA SER A 345 9.51 17.06 -16.31
C SER A 345 10.22 18.40 -16.47
N THR A 346 10.77 18.64 -17.67
CA THR A 346 11.33 19.94 -18.09
C THR A 346 10.40 20.68 -19.04
N ASP A 347 9.32 20.04 -19.49
CA ASP A 347 8.32 20.62 -20.37
C ASP A 347 7.37 21.52 -19.58
N ALA A 348 7.29 22.79 -19.94
CA ALA A 348 6.50 23.80 -19.24
C ALA A 348 4.99 23.51 -19.27
N GLU A 349 4.49 22.95 -20.37
CA GLU A 349 3.07 22.64 -20.54
C GLU A 349 2.67 21.42 -19.70
N VAL A 350 3.53 20.40 -19.68
CA VAL A 350 3.37 19.23 -18.79
C VAL A 350 3.41 19.65 -17.32
N ILE A 351 4.32 20.54 -16.93
CA ILE A 351 4.41 21.06 -15.56
C ILE A 351 3.14 21.84 -15.19
N SER A 352 2.65 22.70 -16.09
CA SER A 352 1.41 23.47 -15.88
C SER A 352 0.21 22.55 -15.68
N ASN A 353 0.02 21.58 -16.56
CA ASN A 353 -1.05 20.59 -16.46
C ASN A 353 -0.95 19.74 -15.17
N ALA A 354 0.26 19.31 -14.79
CA ALA A 354 0.48 18.61 -13.53
C ALA A 354 0.08 19.47 -12.34
N PHE A 355 0.48 20.74 -12.33
CA PHE A 355 0.15 21.68 -11.26
C PHE A 355 -1.36 21.96 -11.19
N ASP A 356 -2.04 22.05 -12.32
CA ASP A 356 -3.50 22.23 -12.36
C ASP A 356 -4.22 21.03 -11.71
N TYR A 357 -3.80 19.80 -12.02
CA TYR A 357 -4.34 18.63 -11.30
C TYR A 357 -4.06 18.69 -9.80
N LEU A 358 -2.82 19.04 -9.42
CA LEU A 358 -2.39 19.11 -8.04
C LEU A 358 -3.14 20.17 -7.24
N LYS A 359 -3.52 21.30 -7.83
CA LYS A 359 -4.37 22.31 -7.17
C LYS A 359 -5.75 21.73 -6.80
N GLY A 360 -6.37 20.99 -7.71
CA GLY A 360 -7.64 20.33 -7.44
C GLY A 360 -7.51 19.22 -6.39
N PHE A 361 -6.39 18.49 -6.43
CA PHE A 361 -6.10 17.40 -5.50
C PHE A 361 -5.63 17.88 -4.11
N ALA A 362 -5.02 19.05 -3.99
CA ALA A 362 -4.38 19.50 -2.74
C ALA A 362 -5.26 19.33 -1.49
N PRO A 363 -6.57 19.66 -1.46
CA PRO A 363 -7.42 19.44 -0.29
C PRO A 363 -7.49 17.97 0.18
N GLU A 364 -7.25 17.03 -0.73
CA GLU A 364 -7.20 15.59 -0.42
C GLU A 364 -6.17 15.28 0.65
N THR A 365 -5.01 15.95 0.63
CA THR A 365 -3.92 15.69 1.58
C THR A 365 -4.32 15.97 3.03
N ILE A 366 -5.28 16.86 3.26
CA ILE A 366 -5.84 17.16 4.59
C ILE A 366 -6.92 16.13 4.95
N VAL A 367 -7.91 15.95 4.08
CA VAL A 367 -9.08 15.11 4.39
C VAL A 367 -8.72 13.62 4.48
N THR A 368 -7.74 13.16 3.70
CA THR A 368 -7.24 11.78 3.75
C THR A 368 -6.68 11.41 5.13
N ALA A 369 -6.10 12.36 5.87
CA ALA A 369 -5.62 12.11 7.22
C ALA A 369 -6.74 11.65 8.16
N ILE A 370 -7.92 12.25 8.04
CA ILE A 370 -9.11 11.86 8.82
C ILE A 370 -9.58 10.48 8.36
N LEU A 371 -9.78 10.31 7.04
CA LEU A 371 -10.30 9.08 6.48
C LEU A 371 -9.42 7.88 6.83
N PHE A 372 -8.10 7.95 6.60
CA PHE A 372 -7.18 6.83 6.82
C PHE A 372 -7.02 6.49 8.31
N SER A 373 -7.09 7.47 9.20
CA SER A 373 -7.14 7.22 10.64
C SER A 373 -8.38 6.44 11.04
N MET A 374 -9.55 6.80 10.48
CA MET A 374 -10.81 6.07 10.71
C MET A 374 -10.79 4.67 10.10
N ILE A 375 -10.28 4.52 8.87
CA ILE A 375 -10.10 3.21 8.22
C ILE A 375 -9.19 2.32 9.08
N GLY A 376 -8.05 2.83 9.54
CA GLY A 376 -7.14 2.10 10.43
C GLY A 376 -7.82 1.68 11.74
N TYR A 377 -8.65 2.56 12.31
CA TYR A 377 -9.46 2.24 13.49
C TYR A 377 -10.48 1.12 13.22
N PHE A 378 -11.22 1.18 12.12
CA PHE A 378 -12.19 0.14 11.77
C PHE A 378 -11.52 -1.19 11.40
N ASN A 379 -10.38 -1.15 10.71
CA ASN A 379 -9.58 -2.35 10.42
C ASN A 379 -9.13 -3.04 11.72
N GLY A 380 -8.60 -2.27 12.69
CA GLY A 380 -8.21 -2.79 14.00
C GLY A 380 -9.40 -3.32 14.84
N ASN A 381 -10.61 -2.84 14.57
CA ASN A 381 -11.86 -3.29 15.18
C ASN A 381 -12.54 -4.47 14.45
N ASN A 382 -11.90 -5.06 13.43
CA ASN A 382 -12.48 -6.11 12.58
C ASN A 382 -13.74 -5.65 11.80
N LYS A 383 -13.88 -4.37 11.49
CA LYS A 383 -14.99 -3.83 10.70
C LYS A 383 -14.59 -3.64 9.23
N THR A 384 -13.78 -4.54 8.70
CA THR A 384 -13.18 -4.45 7.35
C THR A 384 -14.22 -4.56 6.23
N VAL A 385 -15.32 -5.29 6.46
CA VAL A 385 -16.46 -5.32 5.51
C VAL A 385 -17.08 -3.92 5.37
N TRP A 386 -17.20 -3.18 6.48
CA TRP A 386 -17.66 -1.79 6.42
C TRP A 386 -16.68 -0.92 5.63
N VAL A 387 -15.37 -1.06 5.90
CA VAL A 387 -14.32 -0.32 5.18
C VAL A 387 -14.40 -0.60 3.68
N MET A 388 -14.62 -1.85 3.29
CA MET A 388 -14.84 -2.23 1.90
C MET A 388 -16.08 -1.54 1.30
N ILE A 389 -17.23 -1.63 1.97
CA ILE A 389 -18.48 -1.01 1.49
C ILE A 389 -18.32 0.50 1.33
N GLN A 390 -17.75 1.17 2.35
CA GLN A 390 -17.49 2.61 2.31
C GLN A 390 -16.54 2.97 1.17
N GLY A 391 -15.45 2.21 0.99
CA GLY A 391 -14.48 2.44 -0.08
C GLY A 391 -15.08 2.24 -1.48
N LEU A 392 -15.98 1.25 -1.65
CA LEU A 392 -16.70 1.03 -2.90
C LEU A 392 -17.66 2.17 -3.22
N ILE A 393 -18.43 2.64 -2.23
CA ILE A 393 -19.31 3.80 -2.40
C ILE A 393 -18.50 5.03 -2.79
N GLN A 394 -17.44 5.33 -2.03
CA GLN A 394 -16.56 6.47 -2.28
C GLN A 394 -15.95 6.43 -3.69
N THR A 395 -15.47 5.28 -4.11
CA THR A 395 -14.71 5.14 -5.36
C THR A 395 -15.63 5.01 -6.58
N LEU A 396 -16.58 4.07 -6.53
CA LEU A 396 -17.40 3.73 -7.70
C LEU A 396 -18.62 4.64 -7.86
N LEU A 397 -19.23 5.11 -6.76
CA LEU A 397 -20.44 5.91 -6.82
C LEU A 397 -20.18 7.42 -6.71
N VAL A 398 -19.02 7.85 -6.25
CA VAL A 398 -18.71 9.28 -6.11
C VAL A 398 -17.52 9.67 -6.97
N ARG A 399 -16.33 9.12 -6.74
CA ARG A 399 -15.10 9.54 -7.40
C ARG A 399 -15.14 9.35 -8.91
N LEU A 400 -15.48 8.14 -9.38
CA LEU A 400 -15.51 7.84 -10.81
C LEU A 400 -16.59 8.62 -11.56
N PRO A 401 -17.87 8.64 -11.12
CA PRO A 401 -18.90 9.41 -11.80
C PRO A 401 -18.60 10.91 -11.83
N LEU A 402 -18.08 11.47 -10.72
CA LEU A 402 -17.73 12.88 -10.64
C LEU A 402 -16.57 13.23 -11.58
N ALA A 403 -15.49 12.42 -11.58
CA ALA A 403 -14.37 12.62 -12.49
C ALA A 403 -14.79 12.48 -13.96
N TYR A 404 -15.64 11.51 -14.29
CA TYR A 404 -16.21 11.35 -15.62
C TYR A 404 -17.02 12.58 -16.03
N PHE A 405 -17.96 13.01 -15.18
CA PHE A 405 -18.80 14.18 -15.43
C PHE A 405 -17.96 15.44 -15.65
N MET A 406 -16.92 15.65 -14.83
CA MET A 406 -16.00 16.79 -14.99
C MET A 406 -15.13 16.70 -16.26
N SER A 407 -14.86 15.49 -16.76
CA SER A 407 -14.05 15.27 -17.97
C SER A 407 -14.80 15.50 -19.27
N ILE A 408 -16.14 15.48 -19.27
CA ILE A 408 -16.98 15.68 -20.49
C ILE A 408 -17.53 17.07 -20.63
N GLN A 409 -17.30 17.99 -19.68
CA GLN A 409 -17.74 19.36 -19.74
C GLN A 409 -16.98 20.14 -20.83
N PRO A 410 -17.60 21.17 -21.45
CA PRO A 410 -16.93 22.00 -22.48
C PRO A 410 -15.67 22.72 -21.98
N ASP A 411 -15.62 23.02 -20.67
CA ASP A 411 -14.51 23.66 -19.95
C ASP A 411 -13.74 22.67 -19.04
N ALA A 412 -13.69 21.39 -19.44
CA ALA A 412 -12.97 20.36 -18.71
C ALA A 412 -11.50 20.72 -18.55
N ASN A 413 -11.00 20.63 -17.34
CA ASN A 413 -9.61 20.85 -17.00
C ASN A 413 -9.17 19.93 -15.85
N LEU A 414 -7.86 19.80 -15.68
CA LEU A 414 -7.30 18.90 -14.70
C LEU A 414 -7.59 19.32 -13.25
N THR A 415 -7.76 20.61 -12.97
CA THR A 415 -8.14 21.09 -11.62
C THR A 415 -9.52 20.57 -11.21
N LYS A 416 -10.51 20.61 -12.13
CA LYS A 416 -11.85 20.08 -11.86
C LYS A 416 -11.80 18.57 -11.63
N ILE A 417 -11.08 17.82 -12.46
CA ILE A 417 -10.94 16.38 -12.33
C ILE A 417 -10.23 16.03 -11.00
N GLY A 418 -9.20 16.81 -10.62
CA GLY A 418 -8.49 16.65 -9.35
C GLY A 418 -9.39 16.80 -8.11
N LEU A 419 -10.44 17.65 -8.18
CA LEU A 419 -11.41 17.82 -7.10
C LEU A 419 -12.29 16.59 -6.84
N ALA A 420 -12.37 15.66 -7.78
CA ALA A 420 -13.13 14.43 -7.58
C ALA A 420 -12.60 13.59 -6.41
N ALA A 421 -11.29 13.63 -6.12
CA ALA A 421 -10.68 12.91 -5.01
C ALA A 421 -11.14 13.45 -3.65
N PRO A 422 -10.92 14.74 -3.29
CA PRO A 422 -11.31 15.26 -1.99
C PRO A 422 -12.83 15.21 -1.75
N VAL A 423 -13.66 15.41 -2.78
CA VAL A 423 -15.13 15.27 -2.64
C VAL A 423 -15.51 13.84 -2.28
N ALA A 424 -14.93 12.86 -2.95
CA ALA A 424 -15.16 11.45 -2.65
C ALA A 424 -14.67 11.10 -1.22
N THR A 425 -13.51 11.61 -0.81
CA THR A 425 -12.95 11.38 0.52
C THR A 425 -13.81 12.01 1.62
N VAL A 426 -14.35 13.21 1.42
CA VAL A 426 -15.32 13.81 2.36
C VAL A 426 -16.57 12.94 2.47
N THR A 427 -17.09 12.40 1.38
CA THR A 427 -18.20 11.45 1.42
C THR A 427 -17.83 10.21 2.25
N GLY A 428 -16.63 9.65 2.06
CA GLY A 428 -16.12 8.54 2.85
C GLY A 428 -16.04 8.87 4.35
N ILE A 429 -15.61 10.09 4.71
CA ILE A 429 -15.57 10.56 6.10
C ILE A 429 -16.98 10.63 6.69
N ILE A 430 -17.95 11.20 5.97
CA ILE A 430 -19.34 11.29 6.42
C ILE A 430 -19.92 9.90 6.72
N LEU A 431 -19.71 8.94 5.82
CA LEU A 431 -20.13 7.54 6.01
C LEU A 431 -19.47 6.93 7.25
N ASN A 432 -18.17 7.14 7.41
CA ASN A 432 -17.41 6.61 8.53
C ASN A 432 -17.82 7.25 9.87
N VAL A 433 -18.10 8.55 9.90
CA VAL A 433 -18.62 9.23 11.09
C VAL A 433 -20.00 8.67 11.46
N GLY A 434 -20.88 8.51 10.48
CA GLY A 434 -22.19 7.90 10.69
C GLY A 434 -22.09 6.49 11.29
N PHE A 435 -21.21 5.66 10.74
CA PHE A 435 -20.99 4.30 11.26
C PHE A 435 -20.34 4.30 12.65
N TYR A 436 -19.42 5.22 12.91
CA TYR A 436 -18.82 5.39 14.24
C TYR A 436 -19.86 5.75 15.30
N ILE A 437 -20.79 6.67 14.98
CA ILE A 437 -21.91 7.03 15.88
C ILE A 437 -22.83 5.83 16.11
N TYR A 438 -23.17 5.10 15.04
CA TYR A 438 -23.98 3.88 15.13
C TYR A 438 -23.35 2.85 16.06
N LEU A 439 -22.05 2.54 15.88
CA LEU A 439 -21.34 1.59 16.74
C LEU A 439 -21.31 2.01 18.21
N ASN A 440 -21.09 3.30 18.47
CA ASN A 440 -21.08 3.80 19.85
C ASN A 440 -22.45 3.72 20.53
N ARG A 441 -23.54 3.90 19.78
CA ARG A 441 -24.90 3.74 20.32
C ARG A 441 -25.20 2.29 20.65
N THR A 442 -24.89 1.36 19.75
CA THR A 442 -25.11 -0.08 19.95
C THR A 442 -24.24 -0.67 21.07
N GLU A 443 -23.03 -0.14 21.28
CA GLU A 443 -22.18 -0.57 22.40
C GLU A 443 -22.61 -0.06 23.77
N ASN A 444 -23.38 1.04 23.83
CA ASN A 444 -23.84 1.66 25.07
C ASN A 444 -25.29 1.28 25.43
N THR A 445 -26.00 0.55 24.59
CA THR A 445 -27.31 0.00 24.91
C THR A 445 -27.12 -1.26 25.75
N PRO A 446 -27.51 -1.29 27.04
CA PRO A 446 -27.48 -2.52 27.83
C PRO A 446 -28.48 -3.51 27.21
N GLY A 447 -27.98 -4.70 26.83
CA GLY A 447 -28.80 -5.82 26.39
C GLY A 447 -29.55 -6.46 27.55
#